data_957e0bc09b6e78af06daad2c24334575
#
_entry.id   957e0bc09b6e78af06daad2c24334575
#
_cell.length_a   1.000
_cell.length_b   1.000
_cell.length_c   1.000
_cell.angle_alpha   90.00
_cell.angle_beta   90.00
_cell.angle_gamma   90.00
#
_symmetry.space_group_name_H-M   'P 1'
#
loop_
_entity.id
_entity.type
_entity.pdbx_description
1 polymer ?
#
loop_
_entity_poly.entity_id
_entity_poly.type
_entity_poly.pdbx_seq_one_letter_code
_entity_poly.pdbx_strand_id
1 'polypeptide(L)'
;KGHVIKELKLNNEYDNDVEFVLSKNNININERDSYIEIKEPEIKDRLDLTSENSFMFKSWKNNNCPLLPLIQININKDKTSNLWIHVNSIAERINFNNKNIMEHFKNNYESIPLANNWYGYLEEKLINKAEFKVGEKNEAISLCISLSKDKEIVDWSFHLTDVKCKAVIENKYLEALNKRKSKSTTKILEPLENYQEQIKFIISVAKEFRKDQLRKGKYEISREINNIKKLDEFYFHNPCEYSIDYFEPLNTLDPQTYISPILFEADAIWYQHSKSFNLKNISFFSDNLDYLNVNELIKHSQLIDNNFELDEEGNITLESLFNHCKDEHKKRILNKYLINNLKTNKALISQSQEIDNKYIFANSPWTLPSKDFINFANQYNIYLMFKNSKRYKHINILKKDSWEKFNSKLLNASSLKISNLIFDTSIIEKYNTFKVKSNTYISNIISLKKIREAEKLVGEEFKGLIITVQSYGLFVELPKLFIEGLVHVSTLNDDWYEYRSRQNLLIGRKSKNTFRVGDLINIKILKVDILKYQIDLELINKSQND
;
A
#
# COMPACT_ATOMS: atom_id res chain seq x y z
N LYS A 1 -26.34 20.25 -25.53
CA LYS A 1 -26.11 19.22 -26.56
C LYS A 1 -24.74 18.63 -26.25
N GLY A 2 -24.68 17.32 -25.93
CA GLY A 2 -23.42 16.58 -25.78
C GLY A 2 -23.10 15.89 -27.09
N HIS A 3 -21.81 15.66 -27.36
CA HIS A 3 -21.37 14.78 -28.45
C HIS A 3 -20.90 13.47 -27.85
N VAL A 4 -21.33 12.35 -28.45
CA VAL A 4 -20.80 11.03 -28.11
C VAL A 4 -19.38 10.96 -28.68
N ILE A 5 -18.39 10.83 -27.81
CA ILE A 5 -16.98 10.76 -28.19
C ILE A 5 -16.61 9.31 -28.49
N LYS A 6 -17.12 8.36 -27.69
CA LYS A 6 -16.84 6.93 -27.81
C LYS A 6 -17.98 6.10 -27.21
N GLU A 7 -18.29 4.99 -27.85
CA GLU A 7 -19.20 3.97 -27.32
C GLU A 7 -18.36 2.81 -26.73
N LEU A 8 -18.59 2.51 -25.46
CA LEU A 8 -17.89 1.43 -24.76
C LEU A 8 -18.83 0.22 -24.68
N LYS A 9 -18.38 -0.94 -25.17
CA LYS A 9 -19.12 -2.19 -25.03
C LYS A 9 -18.70 -2.88 -23.74
N LEU A 10 -19.63 -3.03 -22.80
CA LEU A 10 -19.44 -3.80 -21.55
C LEU A 10 -19.66 -5.30 -21.81
N ASN A 11 -18.95 -5.86 -22.78
CA ASN A 11 -18.82 -7.29 -22.95
C ASN A 11 -17.74 -7.80 -21.97
N ASN A 12 -17.80 -9.07 -21.55
CA ASN A 12 -16.91 -9.69 -20.54
C ASN A 12 -15.39 -9.64 -20.87
N GLU A 13 -14.93 -8.71 -21.68
CA GLU A 13 -13.53 -8.48 -22.03
C GLU A 13 -12.91 -7.48 -21.05
N TYR A 14 -11.81 -7.87 -20.43
CA TYR A 14 -11.11 -7.08 -19.42
C TYR A 14 -10.71 -5.68 -19.87
N ASP A 15 -10.30 -5.51 -21.11
CA ASP A 15 -9.82 -4.23 -21.63
C ASP A 15 -10.95 -3.19 -21.68
N ASN A 16 -12.18 -3.62 -21.99
CA ASN A 16 -13.36 -2.75 -21.99
C ASN A 16 -13.77 -2.32 -20.58
N ASP A 17 -13.63 -3.21 -19.59
CA ASP A 17 -13.94 -2.90 -18.19
C ASP A 17 -12.94 -1.87 -17.63
N VAL A 18 -11.65 -2.02 -17.94
CA VAL A 18 -10.62 -1.05 -17.56
C VAL A 18 -10.88 0.31 -18.19
N GLU A 19 -11.16 0.36 -19.50
CA GLU A 19 -11.43 1.59 -20.21
C GLU A 19 -12.69 2.30 -19.68
N PHE A 20 -13.73 1.52 -19.36
CA PHE A 20 -14.93 2.05 -18.74
C PHE A 20 -14.63 2.73 -17.40
N VAL A 21 -13.88 2.07 -16.52
CA VAL A 21 -13.57 2.64 -15.20
C VAL A 21 -12.63 3.83 -15.32
N LEU A 22 -11.64 3.83 -16.23
CA LEU A 22 -10.77 4.97 -16.50
C LEU A 22 -11.57 6.19 -16.95
N SER A 23 -12.48 5.99 -17.92
CA SER A 23 -13.35 7.05 -18.43
C SER A 23 -14.28 7.62 -17.35
N LYS A 24 -14.87 6.75 -16.52
CA LYS A 24 -15.75 7.14 -15.40
C LYS A 24 -15.01 7.99 -14.36
N ASN A 25 -13.73 7.74 -14.14
CA ASN A 25 -12.90 8.50 -13.18
C ASN A 25 -12.14 9.68 -13.82
N ASN A 26 -12.36 9.97 -15.09
CA ASN A 26 -11.65 11.01 -15.85
C ASN A 26 -10.12 10.85 -15.76
N ILE A 27 -9.64 9.62 -15.90
CA ILE A 27 -8.22 9.28 -15.98
C ILE A 27 -7.90 9.02 -17.45
N ASN A 28 -7.12 9.91 -18.04
CA ASN A 28 -6.67 9.76 -19.42
C ASN A 28 -5.35 9.02 -19.42
N ILE A 29 -5.33 7.87 -20.05
CA ILE A 29 -4.13 7.10 -20.38
C ILE A 29 -3.87 7.32 -21.86
N ASN A 30 -3.22 8.42 -22.20
CA ASN A 30 -2.84 8.72 -23.57
C ASN A 30 -1.46 8.14 -23.89
N GLU A 31 -1.17 7.89 -25.17
CA GLU A 31 0.19 7.67 -25.65
C GLU A 31 1.06 8.84 -25.19
N ARG A 32 2.19 8.52 -24.59
CA ARG A 32 3.11 9.53 -24.05
C ARG A 32 4.12 9.90 -25.11
N ASP A 33 4.23 11.17 -25.37
CA ASP A 33 5.45 11.67 -25.99
C ASP A 33 6.64 11.38 -25.08
N SER A 34 7.71 10.86 -25.64
CA SER A 34 8.94 10.54 -24.90
C SER A 34 9.67 11.82 -24.53
N TYR A 35 9.54 12.27 -23.29
CA TYR A 35 10.19 13.49 -22.80
C TYR A 35 11.41 13.23 -21.91
N ILE A 36 11.62 11.97 -21.49
CA ILE A 36 12.69 11.61 -20.58
C ILE A 36 13.96 11.27 -21.37
N GLU A 37 14.94 12.16 -21.32
CA GLU A 37 16.28 11.87 -21.80
C GLU A 37 17.03 11.04 -20.76
N ILE A 38 17.37 9.80 -21.13
CA ILE A 38 18.04 8.85 -20.24
C ILE A 38 19.55 9.01 -20.38
N LYS A 39 20.24 9.17 -19.24
CA LYS A 39 21.71 9.21 -19.16
C LYS A 39 22.26 8.04 -18.35
N GLU A 40 23.52 7.74 -18.54
CA GLU A 40 24.23 6.80 -17.66
C GLU A 40 24.64 7.46 -16.35
N PRO A 41 24.72 6.71 -15.23
CA PRO A 41 25.17 7.24 -13.95
C PRO A 41 26.54 7.92 -14.02
N GLU A 42 26.61 9.17 -13.58
CA GLU A 42 27.82 9.98 -13.62
C GLU A 42 28.85 9.57 -12.56
N ILE A 43 28.36 9.04 -11.42
CA ILE A 43 29.20 8.66 -10.29
C ILE A 43 29.63 7.21 -10.44
N LYS A 44 30.92 6.99 -10.68
CA LYS A 44 31.49 5.64 -10.88
C LYS A 44 32.09 5.03 -9.60
N ASP A 45 32.39 5.86 -8.62
CA ASP A 45 32.91 5.40 -7.32
C ASP A 45 31.75 4.89 -6.46
N ARG A 46 31.56 3.57 -6.50
CA ARG A 46 30.47 2.85 -5.85
C ARG A 46 31.02 1.74 -4.97
N LEU A 47 30.33 1.47 -3.88
CA LEU A 47 30.65 0.30 -3.04
C LEU A 47 30.18 -0.96 -3.76
N ASP A 48 31.12 -1.86 -4.07
CA ASP A 48 30.80 -3.13 -4.72
C ASP A 48 30.27 -4.16 -3.70
N LEU A 49 28.99 -4.50 -3.82
CA LEU A 49 28.30 -5.52 -3.03
C LEU A 49 27.79 -6.65 -3.92
N THR A 50 28.32 -6.82 -5.13
CA THR A 50 27.87 -7.84 -6.09
C THR A 50 28.12 -9.27 -5.63
N SER A 51 29.08 -9.49 -4.69
CA SER A 51 29.35 -10.79 -4.07
C SER A 51 28.34 -11.17 -2.99
N GLU A 52 27.65 -10.19 -2.42
CA GLU A 52 26.71 -10.38 -1.32
C GLU A 52 25.35 -10.91 -1.81
N ASN A 53 24.58 -11.49 -0.88
CA ASN A 53 23.26 -12.04 -1.19
C ASN A 53 22.16 -11.02 -0.95
N SER A 54 21.56 -10.55 -2.01
CA SER A 54 20.40 -9.66 -1.96
C SER A 54 19.17 -10.27 -2.62
N PHE A 55 17.99 -10.02 -2.07
CA PHE A 55 16.73 -10.67 -2.40
C PHE A 55 15.65 -9.66 -2.74
N MET A 56 14.86 -9.96 -3.78
CA MET A 56 13.66 -9.20 -4.13
C MET A 56 12.42 -9.93 -3.59
N PHE A 57 11.59 -9.25 -2.82
CA PHE A 57 10.29 -9.78 -2.40
C PHE A 57 9.23 -9.31 -3.39
N LYS A 58 8.73 -10.21 -4.22
CA LYS A 58 7.89 -9.85 -5.37
C LYS A 58 6.50 -10.46 -5.27
N SER A 59 5.51 -9.59 -5.20
CA SER A 59 4.08 -9.95 -5.27
C SER A 59 3.53 -9.78 -6.68
N TRP A 60 4.00 -8.78 -7.40
CA TRP A 60 3.51 -8.48 -8.75
C TRP A 60 4.01 -9.46 -9.79
N LYS A 61 3.10 -9.95 -10.63
CA LYS A 61 3.41 -10.87 -11.74
C LYS A 61 3.30 -10.19 -13.11
N ASN A 62 2.65 -9.03 -13.16
CA ASN A 62 2.35 -8.34 -14.40
C ASN A 62 3.56 -7.60 -14.96
N ASN A 63 3.51 -7.32 -16.26
CA ASN A 63 4.53 -6.51 -16.93
C ASN A 63 4.41 -5.03 -16.55
N ASN A 64 5.52 -4.30 -16.68
CA ASN A 64 5.60 -2.86 -16.44
C ASN A 64 5.19 -2.43 -15.01
N CYS A 65 5.26 -3.34 -14.04
CA CYS A 65 5.04 -3.01 -12.64
C CYS A 65 6.17 -2.10 -12.11
N PRO A 66 5.91 -1.31 -11.06
CA PRO A 66 6.95 -0.53 -10.42
C PRO A 66 8.12 -1.41 -9.94
N LEU A 67 9.33 -0.87 -10.03
CA LEU A 67 10.53 -1.58 -9.60
C LEU A 67 10.57 -1.71 -8.08
N LEU A 68 11.04 -2.87 -7.62
CA LEU A 68 11.11 -3.21 -6.21
C LEU A 68 12.55 -3.16 -5.70
N PRO A 69 12.76 -2.76 -4.45
CA PRO A 69 14.07 -2.77 -3.83
C PRO A 69 14.55 -4.20 -3.55
N LEU A 70 15.87 -4.35 -3.40
CA LEU A 70 16.49 -5.56 -2.87
C LEU A 70 16.77 -5.38 -1.38
N ILE A 71 16.58 -6.46 -0.64
CA ILE A 71 16.91 -6.54 0.79
C ILE A 71 18.06 -7.52 0.98
N GLN A 72 19.09 -7.08 1.72
CA GLN A 72 20.26 -7.86 2.05
C GLN A 72 20.49 -7.82 3.56
N ILE A 73 21.01 -8.87 4.13
CA ILE A 73 21.38 -8.92 5.55
C ILE A 73 22.74 -9.57 5.72
N ASN A 74 23.62 -8.90 6.45
CA ASN A 74 24.92 -9.42 6.83
C ASN A 74 24.94 -9.58 8.35
N ILE A 75 25.08 -10.82 8.81
CA ILE A 75 25.09 -11.16 10.24
C ILE A 75 26.52 -11.29 10.72
N ASN A 76 26.90 -10.52 11.73
CA ASN A 76 28.23 -10.53 12.33
C ASN A 76 28.37 -11.67 13.36
N LYS A 77 29.61 -12.01 13.68
CA LYS A 77 29.92 -13.08 14.68
C LYS A 77 29.39 -12.76 16.08
N ASP A 78 29.28 -11.50 16.42
CA ASP A 78 28.74 -10.98 17.70
C ASP A 78 27.21 -10.89 17.72
N LYS A 79 26.54 -11.40 16.67
CA LYS A 79 25.08 -11.35 16.46
C LYS A 79 24.51 -9.94 16.18
N THR A 80 25.32 -8.92 16.03
CA THR A 80 24.89 -7.67 15.39
C THR A 80 24.70 -7.91 13.89
N SER A 81 23.97 -7.04 13.21
CA SER A 81 23.74 -7.24 11.77
C SER A 81 23.64 -5.90 11.04
N ASN A 82 23.92 -5.94 9.74
CA ASN A 82 23.75 -4.83 8.84
C ASN A 82 22.66 -5.20 7.82
N LEU A 83 21.55 -4.47 7.91
CA LEU A 83 20.42 -4.57 6.98
C LEU A 83 20.61 -3.55 5.86
N TRP A 84 20.61 -4.01 4.63
CA TRP A 84 20.71 -3.17 3.47
C TRP A 84 19.41 -3.13 2.69
N ILE A 85 19.01 -1.94 2.30
CA ILE A 85 17.91 -1.68 1.38
C ILE A 85 18.50 -1.04 0.14
N HIS A 86 18.49 -1.77 -0.99
CA HIS A 86 19.03 -1.30 -2.26
C HIS A 86 17.87 -0.88 -3.17
N VAL A 87 17.84 0.39 -3.52
CA VAL A 87 16.78 0.98 -4.33
C VAL A 87 17.32 1.29 -5.73
N ASN A 88 16.53 0.94 -6.75
CA ASN A 88 16.87 1.20 -8.15
C ASN A 88 17.27 2.66 -8.35
N SER A 89 18.44 2.92 -8.94
CA SER A 89 19.00 4.25 -9.12
C SER A 89 18.37 4.98 -10.32
N ILE A 90 17.11 5.37 -10.19
CA ILE A 90 16.35 6.07 -11.24
C ILE A 90 16.75 7.54 -11.33
N ALA A 91 16.91 8.20 -10.19
CA ALA A 91 17.21 9.63 -10.12
C ALA A 91 18.52 10.02 -10.85
N GLU A 92 19.53 9.14 -10.87
CA GLU A 92 20.78 9.37 -11.57
C GLU A 92 20.67 9.30 -13.09
N ARG A 93 19.65 8.60 -13.60
CA ARG A 93 19.48 8.29 -15.02
C ARG A 93 18.67 9.33 -15.79
N ILE A 94 18.14 10.33 -15.10
CA ILE A 94 17.33 11.38 -15.72
C ILE A 94 18.14 12.65 -15.96
N ASN A 95 18.10 13.16 -17.21
CA ASN A 95 18.74 14.43 -17.55
C ASN A 95 17.77 15.61 -17.36
N PHE A 96 17.92 16.36 -16.27
CA PHE A 96 17.10 17.53 -15.97
C PHE A 96 17.43 18.79 -16.77
N ASN A 97 18.40 18.75 -17.66
CA ASN A 97 18.67 19.86 -18.59
C ASN A 97 17.59 19.97 -19.67
N ASN A 98 16.84 18.90 -19.91
CA ASN A 98 15.70 18.91 -20.82
C ASN A 98 14.51 19.63 -20.17
N LYS A 99 14.01 20.70 -20.80
CA LYS A 99 12.89 21.52 -20.28
C LYS A 99 11.58 20.73 -20.20
N ASN A 100 11.39 19.73 -21.07
CA ASN A 100 10.15 18.99 -21.19
C ASN A 100 9.96 17.97 -20.04
N ILE A 101 11.01 17.64 -19.30
CA ILE A 101 10.90 16.68 -18.20
C ILE A 101 9.97 17.14 -17.08
N MET A 102 9.95 18.43 -16.80
CA MET A 102 9.03 18.97 -15.77
C MET A 102 7.57 18.94 -16.24
N GLU A 103 7.34 19.02 -17.55
CA GLU A 103 6.01 18.84 -18.12
C GLU A 103 5.53 17.40 -17.99
N HIS A 104 6.41 16.44 -18.20
CA HIS A 104 6.13 15.04 -17.95
C HIS A 104 5.66 14.82 -16.48
N PHE A 105 6.41 15.33 -15.51
CA PHE A 105 6.06 15.18 -14.08
C PHE A 105 4.83 15.97 -13.64
N LYS A 106 4.43 17.02 -14.37
CA LYS A 106 3.18 17.75 -14.12
C LYS A 106 1.92 17.00 -14.59
N ASN A 107 2.09 16.01 -15.45
CA ASN A 107 0.98 15.27 -16.08
C ASN A 107 0.94 13.79 -15.66
N ASN A 108 2.04 13.26 -15.11
CA ASN A 108 2.17 11.87 -14.71
C ASN A 108 2.68 11.78 -13.28
N TYR A 109 1.84 11.33 -12.37
CA TYR A 109 2.15 11.37 -10.94
C TYR A 109 2.41 10.00 -10.33
N GLU A 110 1.78 8.94 -10.87
CA GLU A 110 1.78 7.62 -10.28
C GLU A 110 1.61 6.55 -11.36
N SER A 111 2.21 5.39 -11.15
CA SER A 111 1.95 4.19 -11.94
C SER A 111 0.59 3.61 -11.55
N ILE A 112 -0.25 3.34 -12.54
CA ILE A 112 -1.63 2.86 -12.34
C ILE A 112 -1.71 1.39 -12.72
N PRO A 113 -2.21 0.51 -11.84
CA PRO A 113 -2.45 -0.88 -12.21
C PRO A 113 -3.63 -0.98 -13.18
N LEU A 114 -3.40 -1.63 -14.31
CA LEU A 114 -4.41 -2.03 -15.28
C LEU A 114 -4.69 -3.52 -15.13
N ALA A 115 -5.63 -4.06 -15.92
CA ALA A 115 -6.04 -5.46 -15.79
C ALA A 115 -4.88 -6.47 -15.89
N ASN A 116 -4.05 -6.35 -16.93
CA ASN A 116 -2.99 -7.31 -17.25
C ASN A 116 -1.58 -6.70 -17.20
N ASN A 117 -1.47 -5.40 -16.99
CA ASN A 117 -0.22 -4.68 -16.95
C ASN A 117 -0.34 -3.43 -16.07
N TRP A 118 0.72 -2.64 -16.02
CA TRP A 118 0.74 -1.35 -15.37
C TRP A 118 0.92 -0.24 -16.39
N TYR A 119 0.24 0.86 -16.19
CA TYR A 119 0.55 2.11 -16.86
C TYR A 119 1.56 2.88 -16.02
N GLY A 120 2.84 2.70 -16.33
CA GLY A 120 3.93 3.32 -15.59
C GLY A 120 3.91 4.84 -15.68
N TYR A 121 4.24 5.58 -14.65
CA TYR A 121 4.42 7.03 -14.75
C TYR A 121 5.77 7.41 -15.38
N LEU A 122 6.74 6.51 -15.38
CA LEU A 122 8.02 6.62 -16.10
C LEU A 122 8.00 5.79 -17.38
N GLU A 123 8.87 6.17 -18.32
CA GLU A 123 9.02 5.48 -19.59
C GLU A 123 9.60 4.07 -19.39
N GLU A 124 9.11 3.12 -20.17
CA GLU A 124 9.54 1.73 -20.13
C GLU A 124 11.05 1.55 -20.35
N LYS A 125 11.65 2.34 -21.25
CA LYS A 125 13.10 2.31 -21.50
C LYS A 125 13.92 2.63 -20.24
N LEU A 126 13.45 3.57 -19.41
CA LEU A 126 14.11 3.94 -18.16
C LEU A 126 13.95 2.83 -17.13
N ILE A 127 12.73 2.28 -17.02
CA ILE A 127 12.43 1.16 -16.13
C ILE A 127 13.31 -0.03 -16.44
N ASN A 128 13.40 -0.46 -17.72
CA ASN A 128 14.20 -1.60 -18.15
C ASN A 128 15.70 -1.44 -17.88
N LYS A 129 16.22 -0.19 -17.94
CA LYS A 129 17.63 0.11 -17.61
C LYS A 129 17.92 0.09 -16.09
N ALA A 130 16.93 0.39 -15.27
CA ALA A 130 17.10 0.47 -13.83
C ALA A 130 16.65 -0.81 -13.10
N GLU A 131 16.02 -1.76 -13.78
CA GLU A 131 15.48 -2.98 -13.20
C GLU A 131 16.58 -3.89 -12.64
N PHE A 132 16.37 -4.40 -11.42
CA PHE A 132 17.23 -5.43 -10.84
C PHE A 132 16.90 -6.80 -11.41
N LYS A 133 17.72 -7.26 -12.36
CA LYS A 133 17.60 -8.59 -12.94
C LYS A 133 18.42 -9.61 -12.15
N VAL A 134 17.88 -10.82 -12.02
CA VAL A 134 18.57 -11.91 -11.31
C VAL A 134 19.88 -12.23 -12.02
N GLY A 135 20.98 -12.19 -11.27
CA GLY A 135 22.29 -12.53 -11.76
C GLY A 135 23.03 -11.39 -12.47
N GLU A 136 22.41 -10.25 -12.76
CA GLU A 136 23.04 -9.08 -13.39
C GLU A 136 23.49 -8.06 -12.34
N LYS A 137 24.57 -7.33 -12.68
CA LYS A 137 25.06 -6.21 -11.89
C LYS A 137 24.23 -4.97 -12.20
N ASN A 138 23.78 -4.27 -11.17
CA ASN A 138 23.00 -3.05 -11.29
C ASN A 138 23.46 -2.00 -10.27
N GLU A 139 23.30 -0.73 -10.63
CA GLU A 139 23.55 0.39 -9.74
C GLU A 139 22.33 0.67 -8.84
N ALA A 140 22.63 0.93 -7.56
CA ALA A 140 21.61 1.26 -6.56
C ALA A 140 21.99 2.48 -5.71
N ILE A 141 20.97 3.14 -5.19
CA ILE A 141 21.07 4.01 -4.02
C ILE A 141 20.65 3.15 -2.83
N SER A 142 21.53 3.03 -1.84
CA SER A 142 21.36 2.05 -0.77
C SER A 142 21.42 2.68 0.61
N LEU A 143 20.60 2.18 1.51
CA LEU A 143 20.62 2.46 2.93
C LEU A 143 21.14 1.23 3.67
N CYS A 144 22.18 1.39 4.47
CA CYS A 144 22.65 0.41 5.44
C CYS A 144 22.14 0.80 6.83
N ILE A 145 21.48 -0.11 7.50
CA ILE A 145 21.01 0.04 8.89
C ILE A 145 21.77 -0.96 9.75
N SER A 146 22.54 -0.46 10.72
CA SER A 146 23.23 -1.30 11.70
C SER A 146 22.28 -1.63 12.83
N LEU A 147 22.14 -2.93 13.11
CA LEU A 147 21.20 -3.46 14.08
C LEU A 147 21.95 -4.06 15.28
N SER A 148 21.44 -3.83 16.49
CA SER A 148 21.85 -4.51 17.71
C SER A 148 21.49 -6.02 17.67
N LYS A 149 21.89 -6.77 18.70
CA LYS A 149 21.48 -8.17 18.87
C LYS A 149 19.95 -8.33 18.99
N ASP A 150 19.29 -7.33 19.55
CA ASP A 150 17.86 -7.27 19.73
C ASP A 150 17.12 -6.67 18.52
N LYS A 151 17.86 -6.44 17.42
CA LYS A 151 17.38 -5.88 16.15
C LYS A 151 16.91 -4.42 16.25
N GLU A 152 17.38 -3.68 17.23
CA GLU A 152 17.18 -2.24 17.34
C GLU A 152 18.13 -1.47 16.41
N ILE A 153 17.69 -0.36 15.87
CA ILE A 153 18.49 0.50 14.98
C ILE A 153 19.51 1.27 15.83
N VAL A 154 20.79 0.97 15.61
CA VAL A 154 21.91 1.64 16.30
C VAL A 154 22.45 2.80 15.46
N ASP A 155 22.70 2.52 14.18
CA ASP A 155 23.29 3.48 13.24
C ASP A 155 22.80 3.21 11.82
N TRP A 156 23.04 4.14 10.91
CA TRP A 156 22.68 3.98 9.50
C TRP A 156 23.55 4.88 8.61
N SER A 157 23.64 4.48 7.33
CA SER A 157 24.40 5.24 6.33
C SER A 157 23.85 5.00 4.92
N PHE A 158 23.88 6.07 4.11
CA PHE A 158 23.52 5.98 2.68
C PHE A 158 24.77 5.78 1.82
N HIS A 159 24.63 4.98 0.77
CA HIS A 159 25.71 4.62 -0.14
C HIS A 159 25.22 4.57 -1.58
N LEU A 160 26.11 4.86 -2.52
CA LEU A 160 25.95 4.41 -3.90
C LEU A 160 26.62 3.04 -4.02
N THR A 161 25.88 2.05 -4.50
CA THR A 161 26.34 0.65 -4.53
C THR A 161 26.18 0.03 -5.90
N ASP A 162 27.00 -0.98 -6.15
CA ASP A 162 26.79 -1.96 -7.20
C ASP A 162 26.31 -3.25 -6.56
N VAL A 163 25.17 -3.76 -6.99
CA VAL A 163 24.48 -4.91 -6.38
C VAL A 163 24.08 -5.95 -7.42
N LYS A 164 23.79 -7.16 -6.95
CA LYS A 164 23.37 -8.25 -7.80
C LYS A 164 22.22 -9.01 -7.14
N CYS A 165 21.04 -9.00 -7.74
CA CYS A 165 19.91 -9.79 -7.26
C CYS A 165 20.25 -11.28 -7.32
N LYS A 166 20.20 -11.99 -6.18
CA LYS A 166 20.47 -13.43 -6.12
C LYS A 166 19.22 -14.26 -6.35
N ALA A 167 18.08 -13.83 -5.78
CA ALA A 167 16.83 -14.55 -5.92
C ALA A 167 15.61 -13.62 -5.73
N VAL A 168 14.51 -14.03 -6.34
CA VAL A 168 13.20 -13.42 -6.17
C VAL A 168 12.37 -14.29 -5.23
N ILE A 169 11.89 -13.71 -4.14
CA ILE A 169 11.07 -14.36 -3.13
C ILE A 169 9.60 -14.14 -3.50
N GLU A 170 8.98 -15.16 -4.05
CA GLU A 170 7.56 -15.19 -4.41
C GLU A 170 6.72 -15.87 -3.32
N ASN A 171 5.40 -15.76 -3.42
CA ASN A 171 4.43 -16.36 -2.51
C ASN A 171 4.68 -17.86 -2.23
N LYS A 172 4.96 -18.65 -3.28
CA LYS A 172 5.22 -20.11 -3.14
C LYS A 172 6.34 -20.44 -2.16
N TYR A 173 7.38 -19.58 -2.11
CA TYR A 173 8.51 -19.77 -1.20
C TYR A 173 8.13 -19.44 0.24
N LEU A 174 7.41 -18.35 0.47
CA LEU A 174 6.95 -17.96 1.82
C LEU A 174 5.96 -18.97 2.39
N GLU A 175 5.04 -19.48 1.58
CA GLU A 175 4.16 -20.56 1.99
C GLU A 175 4.94 -21.81 2.37
N ALA A 176 5.92 -22.20 1.56
CA ALA A 176 6.75 -23.37 1.85
C ALA A 176 7.59 -23.19 3.12
N LEU A 177 8.11 -21.98 3.40
CA LEU A 177 8.86 -21.66 4.61
C LEU A 177 8.00 -21.75 5.88
N ASN A 178 6.70 -21.47 5.79
CA ASN A 178 5.77 -21.48 6.92
C ASN A 178 5.11 -22.86 7.15
N LYS A 179 5.11 -23.74 6.15
CA LYS A 179 4.55 -25.09 6.25
C LYS A 179 5.54 -26.08 6.92
N ARG A 180 5.01 -27.16 7.48
CA ARG A 180 5.85 -28.27 7.97
C ARG A 180 6.65 -28.89 6.82
N LYS A 181 7.88 -29.32 7.12
CA LYS A 181 8.75 -29.98 6.14
C LYS A 181 8.03 -31.20 5.54
N SER A 182 7.93 -31.22 4.22
CA SER A 182 7.41 -32.31 3.40
C SER A 182 8.24 -32.42 2.13
N LYS A 183 8.13 -33.54 1.39
CA LYS A 183 8.83 -33.68 0.10
C LYS A 183 8.49 -32.56 -0.88
N SER A 184 7.24 -32.10 -0.91
CA SER A 184 6.81 -31.01 -1.78
C SER A 184 7.40 -29.65 -1.37
N THR A 185 7.42 -29.35 -0.07
CA THR A 185 8.00 -28.09 0.43
C THR A 185 9.51 -28.06 0.24
N THR A 186 10.21 -29.18 0.43
CA THR A 186 11.66 -29.28 0.19
C THR A 186 12.00 -28.98 -1.26
N LYS A 187 11.27 -29.56 -2.22
CA LYS A 187 11.48 -29.32 -3.65
C LYS A 187 11.26 -27.85 -4.04
N ILE A 188 10.25 -27.19 -3.45
CA ILE A 188 9.99 -25.76 -3.69
C ILE A 188 11.14 -24.89 -3.14
N LEU A 189 11.71 -25.26 -1.99
CA LEU A 189 12.76 -24.49 -1.33
C LEU A 189 14.18 -24.80 -1.82
N GLU A 190 14.36 -25.85 -2.63
CA GLU A 190 15.66 -26.24 -3.19
C GLU A 190 16.45 -25.08 -3.82
N PRO A 191 15.87 -24.21 -4.67
CA PRO A 191 16.58 -23.07 -5.25
C PRO A 191 17.06 -22.03 -4.22
N LEU A 192 16.47 -22.05 -3.02
CA LEU A 192 16.75 -21.10 -1.93
C LEU A 192 17.47 -21.76 -0.75
N GLU A 193 17.91 -23.02 -0.86
CA GLU A 193 18.45 -23.79 0.26
C GLU A 193 19.58 -23.04 0.98
N ASN A 194 20.52 -22.49 0.23
CA ASN A 194 21.67 -21.75 0.76
C ASN A 194 21.31 -20.38 1.35
N TYR A 195 20.08 -19.88 1.14
CA TYR A 195 19.66 -18.53 1.52
C TYR A 195 18.56 -18.53 2.58
N GLN A 196 18.01 -19.68 2.95
CA GLN A 196 16.87 -19.79 3.85
C GLN A 196 17.08 -19.10 5.20
N GLU A 197 18.27 -19.20 5.78
CA GLU A 197 18.59 -18.56 7.06
C GLU A 197 18.59 -17.04 6.95
N GLN A 198 19.20 -16.49 5.89
CA GLN A 198 19.20 -15.05 5.64
C GLN A 198 17.78 -14.53 5.40
N ILE A 199 16.97 -15.21 4.59
CA ILE A 199 15.57 -14.82 4.33
C ILE A 199 14.74 -14.86 5.62
N LYS A 200 14.87 -15.91 6.43
CA LYS A 200 14.20 -16.01 7.74
C LYS A 200 14.64 -14.90 8.69
N PHE A 201 15.91 -14.53 8.65
CA PHE A 201 16.43 -13.44 9.48
C PHE A 201 15.86 -12.09 9.04
N ILE A 202 15.82 -11.78 7.74
CA ILE A 202 15.16 -10.58 7.19
C ILE A 202 13.71 -10.52 7.66
N ILE A 203 12.94 -11.60 7.53
CA ILE A 203 11.55 -11.69 7.98
C ILE A 203 11.46 -11.44 9.49
N SER A 204 12.41 -11.94 10.27
CA SER A 204 12.43 -11.72 11.72
C SER A 204 12.70 -10.27 12.09
N VAL A 205 13.59 -9.57 11.37
CA VAL A 205 13.83 -8.12 11.54
C VAL A 205 12.58 -7.33 11.18
N ALA A 206 11.94 -7.64 10.06
CA ALA A 206 10.70 -6.99 9.65
C ALA A 206 9.58 -7.14 10.69
N LYS A 207 9.48 -8.33 11.32
CA LYS A 207 8.51 -8.57 12.39
C LYS A 207 8.80 -7.73 13.65
N GLU A 208 10.06 -7.56 14.03
CA GLU A 208 10.41 -6.71 15.17
C GLU A 208 10.14 -5.23 14.86
N PHE A 209 10.51 -4.73 13.67
CA PHE A 209 10.16 -3.38 13.25
C PHE A 209 8.65 -3.16 13.24
N ARG A 210 7.89 -4.13 12.70
CA ARG A 210 6.43 -4.08 12.73
C ARG A 210 5.89 -3.97 14.16
N LYS A 211 6.38 -4.81 15.06
CA LYS A 211 5.98 -4.83 16.47
C LYS A 211 6.27 -3.51 17.17
N ASP A 212 7.44 -2.91 16.91
CA ASP A 212 7.80 -1.60 17.46
C ASP A 212 6.89 -0.49 16.93
N GLN A 213 6.59 -0.49 15.64
CA GLN A 213 5.70 0.49 15.01
C GLN A 213 4.25 0.35 15.50
N LEU A 214 3.77 -0.88 15.75
CA LEU A 214 2.46 -1.12 16.35
C LEU A 214 2.42 -0.60 17.80
N ARG A 215 3.48 -0.81 18.60
CA ARG A 215 3.58 -0.24 19.96
C ARG A 215 3.58 1.29 19.95
N LYS A 216 4.11 1.91 18.91
CA LYS A 216 4.12 3.37 18.73
C LYS A 216 2.78 3.93 18.23
N GLY A 217 1.77 3.08 18.02
CA GLY A 217 0.42 3.51 17.66
C GLY A 217 -0.02 3.24 16.23
N LYS A 218 0.79 2.55 15.40
CA LYS A 218 0.25 1.98 14.14
C LYS A 218 -0.74 0.87 14.47
N TYR A 219 -1.63 0.59 13.55
CA TYR A 219 -2.59 -0.47 13.69
C TYR A 219 -2.58 -1.42 12.49
N GLU A 220 -3.19 -2.59 12.64
CA GLU A 220 -3.28 -3.60 11.61
C GLU A 220 -4.69 -3.60 11.02
N ILE A 221 -4.78 -3.42 9.70
CA ILE A 221 -6.05 -3.48 8.98
C ILE A 221 -5.99 -4.61 7.95
N SER A 222 -6.91 -5.55 8.05
CA SER A 222 -7.10 -6.57 7.04
C SER A 222 -7.94 -6.02 5.88
N ARG A 223 -7.32 -5.87 4.72
CA ARG A 223 -8.06 -5.64 3.47
C ARG A 223 -8.54 -6.98 2.92
N GLU A 224 -9.82 -7.08 2.66
CA GLU A 224 -10.53 -8.32 2.35
C GLU A 224 -10.31 -8.88 0.93
N ILE A 225 -9.33 -8.39 0.22
CA ILE A 225 -9.09 -8.71 -1.20
C ILE A 225 -8.51 -10.12 -1.39
N ASN A 226 -7.96 -10.70 -0.32
CA ASN A 226 -7.07 -11.86 -0.40
C ASN A 226 -7.72 -13.21 -0.68
N ASN A 227 -9.05 -13.32 -0.67
CA ASN A 227 -9.72 -14.63 -0.75
C ASN A 227 -10.40 -14.93 -2.10
N ILE A 228 -10.37 -14.01 -3.04
CA ILE A 228 -10.92 -14.27 -4.38
C ILE A 228 -9.79 -14.76 -5.27
N LYS A 229 -9.61 -16.07 -5.37
CA LYS A 229 -8.53 -16.72 -6.15
C LYS A 229 -8.41 -16.24 -7.60
N LYS A 230 -9.48 -15.71 -8.19
CA LYS A 230 -9.49 -15.14 -9.54
C LYS A 230 -9.14 -13.65 -9.61
N LEU A 231 -9.07 -12.97 -8.47
CA LEU A 231 -8.47 -11.64 -8.38
C LEU A 231 -6.94 -11.70 -8.29
N ASP A 232 -6.34 -12.90 -8.22
CA ASP A 232 -4.88 -13.08 -8.22
C ASP A 232 -4.20 -12.51 -9.47
N GLU A 233 -4.92 -12.35 -10.56
CA GLU A 233 -4.43 -11.69 -11.79
C GLU A 233 -4.48 -10.18 -11.69
N PHE A 234 -5.28 -9.65 -10.77
CA PHE A 234 -5.41 -8.25 -10.46
C PHE A 234 -4.78 -7.97 -9.10
N TYR A 235 -3.54 -7.63 -9.12
CA TYR A 235 -2.86 -7.12 -7.94
C TYR A 235 -3.33 -5.71 -7.64
N PHE A 236 -4.50 -5.62 -7.01
CA PHE A 236 -5.02 -4.40 -6.42
C PHE A 236 -4.34 -4.04 -5.12
N HIS A 237 -3.51 -4.93 -4.63
CA HIS A 237 -2.55 -4.50 -3.68
C HIS A 237 -1.64 -3.52 -4.40
N ASN A 238 -1.69 -2.34 -3.95
CA ASN A 238 -0.56 -1.49 -3.97
C ASN A 238 0.35 -2.04 -2.86
N PRO A 239 1.05 -3.17 -3.08
CA PRO A 239 1.62 -3.96 -1.99
C PRO A 239 2.72 -3.20 -1.28
N CYS A 240 3.22 -2.16 -1.89
CA CYS A 240 4.13 -1.23 -1.27
C CYS A 240 3.44 0.02 -0.73
N GLU A 241 2.11 0.08 -0.76
CA GLU A 241 1.37 1.07 -0.04
C GLU A 241 1.23 0.66 1.41
N TYR A 242 2.32 0.78 2.17
CA TYR A 242 2.12 0.93 3.58
C TYR A 242 1.50 2.32 3.79
N SER A 243 0.43 2.36 4.56
CA SER A 243 -0.04 3.62 5.10
C SER A 243 0.95 4.09 6.17
N ILE A 244 1.01 5.40 6.39
CA ILE A 244 1.74 5.92 7.54
C ILE A 244 1.12 5.44 8.85
N ASP A 245 -0.18 5.14 8.87
CA ASP A 245 -0.94 4.84 10.08
C ASP A 245 -1.16 3.35 10.32
N TYR A 246 -1.13 2.51 9.28
CA TYR A 246 -1.46 1.09 9.43
C TYR A 246 -0.61 0.18 8.56
N PHE A 247 -0.61 -1.11 8.92
CA PHE A 247 -0.10 -2.20 8.10
C PHE A 247 -1.20 -3.17 7.72
N GLU A 248 -1.07 -3.79 6.55
CA GLU A 248 -1.81 -4.99 6.25
C GLU A 248 -1.25 -6.19 7.04
N PRO A 249 -2.07 -7.18 7.42
CA PRO A 249 -1.59 -8.40 8.05
C PRO A 249 -0.52 -9.09 7.19
N LEU A 250 0.41 -9.78 7.86
CA LEU A 250 1.42 -10.58 7.16
C LEU A 250 0.73 -11.67 6.34
N ASN A 251 0.92 -11.64 5.04
CA ASN A 251 0.27 -12.55 4.10
C ASN A 251 1.30 -13.25 3.21
N THR A 252 1.31 -14.58 3.24
CA THR A 252 2.21 -15.36 2.38
C THR A 252 1.91 -15.21 0.90
N LEU A 253 0.69 -14.86 0.54
CA LEU A 253 0.29 -14.57 -0.85
C LEU A 253 0.88 -13.24 -1.35
N ASP A 254 1.21 -12.35 -0.41
CA ASP A 254 1.83 -11.06 -0.70
C ASP A 254 3.17 -10.90 0.04
N PRO A 255 4.29 -11.30 -0.58
CA PRO A 255 5.63 -11.20 0.00
C PRO A 255 6.02 -9.80 0.46
N GLN A 256 5.44 -8.76 -0.11
CA GLN A 256 5.79 -7.38 0.24
C GLN A 256 5.26 -6.95 1.60
N THR A 257 4.19 -7.60 2.11
CA THR A 257 3.74 -7.38 3.48
C THR A 257 4.82 -7.68 4.52
N TYR A 258 5.77 -8.56 4.18
CA TYR A 258 6.89 -8.91 5.05
C TYR A 258 8.01 -7.87 5.06
N ILE A 259 8.17 -7.07 4.01
CA ILE A 259 9.23 -6.03 3.95
C ILE A 259 8.71 -4.62 4.16
N SER A 260 7.41 -4.40 4.11
CA SER A 260 6.81 -3.06 4.30
C SER A 260 7.25 -2.36 5.59
N PRO A 261 7.43 -3.02 6.75
CA PRO A 261 7.96 -2.37 7.94
C PRO A 261 9.41 -1.89 7.77
N ILE A 262 10.22 -2.62 6.98
CA ILE A 262 11.61 -2.23 6.68
C ILE A 262 11.62 -0.98 5.79
N LEU A 263 10.78 -0.95 4.76
CA LEU A 263 10.69 0.19 3.86
C LEU A 263 10.18 1.44 4.59
N PHE A 264 9.21 1.26 5.50
CA PHE A 264 8.72 2.35 6.34
C PHE A 264 9.84 2.97 7.19
N GLU A 265 10.68 2.15 7.84
CA GLU A 265 11.83 2.66 8.62
C GLU A 265 12.84 3.37 7.72
N ALA A 266 13.10 2.85 6.51
CA ALA A 266 13.99 3.51 5.56
C ALA A 266 13.48 4.91 5.16
N ASP A 267 12.19 5.05 4.96
CA ASP A 267 11.56 6.33 4.60
C ASP A 267 11.47 7.28 5.80
N ALA A 268 11.28 6.76 7.02
CA ALA A 268 11.31 7.53 8.26
C ALA A 268 12.73 8.04 8.59
N ILE A 269 13.77 7.22 8.37
CA ILE A 269 15.18 7.63 8.49
C ILE A 269 15.45 8.80 7.54
N TRP A 270 15.02 8.71 6.29
CA TRP A 270 15.21 9.81 5.34
C TRP A 270 14.46 11.08 5.77
N TYR A 271 13.23 10.95 6.26
CA TYR A 271 12.48 12.07 6.78
C TYR A 271 13.23 12.82 7.90
N GLN A 272 13.61 12.11 8.96
CA GLN A 272 14.32 12.69 10.10
C GLN A 272 15.63 13.36 9.69
N HIS A 273 16.27 12.77 8.73
CA HIS A 273 17.59 13.13 8.28
C HIS A 273 17.60 14.36 7.37
N SER A 274 16.78 14.36 6.35
CA SER A 274 16.61 15.49 5.45
C SER A 274 16.19 16.77 6.17
N LYS A 275 15.44 16.61 7.25
CA LYS A 275 15.04 17.69 8.14
C LYS A 275 16.23 18.33 8.85
N SER A 276 17.20 17.53 9.32
CA SER A 276 18.42 18.05 9.95
C SER A 276 19.23 18.94 9.00
N PHE A 277 19.05 18.83 7.68
CA PHE A 277 19.69 19.66 6.63
C PHE A 277 18.90 20.85 6.17
N ASN A 278 17.67 21.01 6.67
CA ASN A 278 16.76 22.02 6.14
C ASN A 278 16.53 21.87 4.62
N LEU A 279 16.52 20.63 4.12
CA LEU A 279 16.17 20.31 2.73
C LEU A 279 14.65 20.22 2.59
N LYS A 280 14.14 20.74 1.47
CA LYS A 280 12.75 20.51 1.08
C LYS A 280 12.56 19.05 0.76
N ASN A 281 11.62 18.39 1.40
CA ASN A 281 11.16 17.04 1.09
C ASN A 281 9.67 17.01 0.94
N ILE A 282 9.19 15.96 0.30
CA ILE A 282 7.77 15.65 0.27
C ILE A 282 7.53 14.55 1.29
N SER A 283 6.68 14.83 2.25
CA SER A 283 6.43 13.92 3.38
C SER A 283 4.95 13.68 3.59
N PHE A 284 4.65 12.52 4.12
CA PHE A 284 3.35 12.16 4.66
C PHE A 284 3.40 12.22 6.18
N PHE A 285 2.28 12.60 6.77
CA PHE A 285 2.12 12.72 8.21
C PHE A 285 0.93 11.91 8.66
N SER A 286 1.05 11.26 9.82
CA SER A 286 -0.05 10.58 10.48
C SER A 286 -1.08 11.61 10.94
N ASP A 287 -2.27 11.55 10.37
CA ASP A 287 -3.42 12.21 10.96
C ASP A 287 -3.96 11.26 12.05
N ASN A 288 -3.77 11.60 13.31
CA ASN A 288 -4.42 10.87 14.40
C ASN A 288 -5.91 10.69 14.06
N LEU A 289 -6.42 9.49 14.25
CA LEU A 289 -7.85 9.26 14.12
C LEU A 289 -8.57 10.33 14.92
N ASP A 290 -9.35 11.14 14.24
CA ASP A 290 -10.11 12.21 14.86
C ASP A 290 -10.92 11.63 16.02
N TYR A 291 -10.95 12.30 17.17
CA TYR A 291 -11.73 11.86 18.34
C TYR A 291 -13.17 11.47 17.97
N LEU A 292 -13.76 12.15 16.98
CA LEU A 292 -15.08 11.83 16.45
C LEU A 292 -15.12 10.44 15.77
N ASN A 293 -14.08 10.07 15.02
CA ASN A 293 -14.00 8.77 14.34
C ASN A 293 -13.80 7.62 15.34
N VAL A 294 -13.02 7.85 16.40
CA VAL A 294 -12.85 6.87 17.48
C VAL A 294 -14.16 6.65 18.21
N ASN A 295 -14.90 7.70 18.54
CA ASN A 295 -16.22 7.57 19.20
C ASN A 295 -17.25 6.85 18.32
N GLU A 296 -17.25 7.09 17.02
CA GLU A 296 -18.12 6.36 16.10
C GLU A 296 -17.71 4.88 16.03
N LEU A 297 -16.42 4.57 16.01
CA LEU A 297 -15.91 3.19 16.03
C LEU A 297 -16.33 2.48 17.34
N ILE A 298 -16.27 3.16 18.47
CA ILE A 298 -16.75 2.66 19.78
C ILE A 298 -18.24 2.34 19.71
N LYS A 299 -19.06 3.26 19.17
CA LYS A 299 -20.49 3.00 18.98
C LYS A 299 -20.75 1.78 18.09
N HIS A 300 -20.02 1.65 16.99
CA HIS A 300 -20.13 0.47 16.13
C HIS A 300 -19.69 -0.82 16.84
N SER A 301 -18.65 -0.77 17.66
CA SER A 301 -18.22 -1.89 18.50
C SER A 301 -19.32 -2.31 19.48
N GLN A 302 -19.96 -1.35 20.13
CA GLN A 302 -21.09 -1.62 21.04
C GLN A 302 -22.31 -2.21 20.31
N LEU A 303 -22.62 -1.73 19.09
CA LEU A 303 -23.74 -2.25 18.31
C LEU A 303 -23.59 -3.71 17.90
N ILE A 304 -22.36 -4.20 17.78
CA ILE A 304 -22.06 -5.60 17.48
C ILE A 304 -21.74 -6.42 18.73
N ASP A 305 -22.05 -5.92 19.93
CA ASP A 305 -21.76 -6.57 21.22
C ASP A 305 -20.28 -7.00 21.35
N ASN A 306 -19.36 -6.14 20.92
CA ASN A 306 -17.94 -6.36 21.10
C ASN A 306 -17.47 -5.69 22.40
N ASN A 307 -16.91 -6.50 23.30
CA ASN A 307 -16.33 -6.00 24.54
C ASN A 307 -14.95 -5.43 24.26
N PHE A 308 -14.60 -4.35 24.94
CA PHE A 308 -13.28 -3.73 24.89
C PHE A 308 -12.84 -3.33 26.30
N GLU A 309 -11.54 -3.25 26.49
CA GLU A 309 -10.94 -2.80 27.74
C GLU A 309 -10.42 -1.37 27.57
N LEU A 310 -10.46 -0.62 28.64
CA LEU A 310 -9.85 0.69 28.72
C LEU A 310 -8.36 0.52 29.06
N ASP A 311 -7.52 1.41 28.58
CA ASP A 311 -6.13 1.49 29.01
C ASP A 311 -6.02 2.03 30.45
N GLU A 312 -4.79 2.09 30.99
CA GLU A 312 -4.54 2.57 32.37
C GLU A 312 -4.99 4.03 32.58
N GLU A 313 -5.12 4.80 31.50
CA GLU A 313 -5.58 6.20 31.51
C GLU A 313 -7.09 6.34 31.28
N GLY A 314 -7.79 5.23 31.06
CA GLY A 314 -9.24 5.19 30.81
C GLY A 314 -9.62 5.49 29.35
N ASN A 315 -8.67 5.46 28.42
CA ASN A 315 -8.91 5.65 27.00
C ASN A 315 -9.14 4.32 26.29
N ILE A 316 -9.82 4.37 25.14
CA ILE A 316 -9.99 3.22 24.27
C ILE A 316 -8.96 3.31 23.15
N THR A 317 -8.12 2.29 23.03
CA THR A 317 -7.18 2.17 21.94
C THR A 317 -7.77 1.31 20.82
N LEU A 318 -7.35 1.56 19.59
CA LEU A 318 -7.73 0.69 18.46
C LEU A 318 -7.27 -0.74 18.68
N GLU A 319 -6.10 -0.92 19.29
CA GLU A 319 -5.58 -2.22 19.65
C GLU A 319 -6.52 -2.97 20.58
N SER A 320 -7.06 -2.32 21.62
CA SER A 320 -8.01 -2.93 22.55
C SER A 320 -9.32 -3.34 21.86
N LEU A 321 -9.82 -2.51 20.92
CA LEU A 321 -11.04 -2.81 20.16
C LEU A 321 -10.89 -4.07 19.30
N PHE A 322 -9.73 -4.25 18.65
CA PHE A 322 -9.51 -5.37 17.75
C PHE A 322 -9.02 -6.64 18.43
N ASN A 323 -8.18 -6.53 19.47
CA ASN A 323 -7.63 -7.69 20.17
C ASN A 323 -8.68 -8.45 20.99
N HIS A 324 -9.70 -7.74 21.51
CA HIS A 324 -10.81 -8.35 22.24
C HIS A 324 -11.90 -8.90 21.32
N CYS A 325 -11.89 -8.55 20.04
CA CYS A 325 -12.84 -9.06 19.07
C CYS A 325 -12.44 -10.48 18.60
N LYS A 326 -12.95 -11.50 19.32
CA LYS A 326 -12.68 -12.92 18.99
C LYS A 326 -13.49 -13.44 17.80
N ASP A 327 -14.60 -12.79 17.48
CA ASP A 327 -15.47 -13.17 16.38
C ASP A 327 -14.95 -12.55 15.07
N GLU A 328 -14.60 -13.38 14.10
CA GLU A 328 -14.09 -12.96 12.79
C GLU A 328 -15.09 -12.08 12.02
N HIS A 329 -16.40 -12.32 12.16
CA HIS A 329 -17.42 -11.50 11.49
C HIS A 329 -17.49 -10.10 12.10
N LYS A 330 -17.43 -10.00 13.43
CA LYS A 330 -17.40 -8.71 14.14
C LYS A 330 -16.13 -7.93 13.82
N LYS A 331 -14.97 -8.60 13.87
CA LYS A 331 -13.68 -8.02 13.51
C LYS A 331 -13.70 -7.45 12.10
N ARG A 332 -14.33 -8.16 11.17
CA ARG A 332 -14.49 -7.74 9.79
C ARG A 332 -15.34 -6.48 9.64
N ILE A 333 -16.47 -6.40 10.35
CA ILE A 333 -17.33 -5.21 10.37
C ILE A 333 -16.54 -3.99 10.86
N LEU A 334 -15.80 -4.14 11.97
CA LEU A 334 -14.97 -3.08 12.52
C LEU A 334 -13.86 -2.63 11.53
N ASN A 335 -13.15 -3.59 10.91
CA ASN A 335 -12.14 -3.30 9.90
C ASN A 335 -12.73 -2.50 8.72
N LYS A 336 -13.89 -2.92 8.23
CA LYS A 336 -14.56 -2.24 7.13
C LYS A 336 -14.98 -0.83 7.49
N TYR A 337 -15.55 -0.65 8.67
CA TYR A 337 -15.89 0.66 9.17
C TYR A 337 -14.65 1.56 9.26
N LEU A 338 -13.54 1.05 9.80
CA LEU A 338 -12.30 1.78 9.90
C LEU A 338 -11.76 2.17 8.52
N ILE A 339 -11.68 1.24 7.57
CA ILE A 339 -11.20 1.48 6.20
C ILE A 339 -12.01 2.59 5.51
N ASN A 340 -13.34 2.56 5.64
CA ASN A 340 -14.23 3.53 5.01
C ASN A 340 -14.07 4.95 5.60
N ASN A 341 -13.57 5.06 6.82
CA ASN A 341 -13.36 6.33 7.52
C ASN A 341 -11.90 6.80 7.53
N LEU A 342 -10.98 6.01 6.95
CA LEU A 342 -9.60 6.44 6.80
C LEU A 342 -9.49 7.59 5.80
N LYS A 343 -8.84 8.65 6.23
CA LYS A 343 -8.49 9.76 5.34
C LYS A 343 -7.33 9.35 4.44
N THR A 344 -7.36 9.80 3.20
CA THR A 344 -6.19 9.70 2.31
C THR A 344 -5.11 10.63 2.84
N ASN A 345 -3.95 10.09 3.18
CA ASN A 345 -2.81 10.90 3.61
C ASN A 345 -2.41 11.88 2.50
N LYS A 346 -2.33 13.16 2.85
CA LYS A 346 -1.89 14.20 1.93
C LYS A 346 -0.38 14.35 1.99
N ALA A 347 0.22 14.45 0.82
CA ALA A 347 1.62 14.81 0.70
C ALA A 347 1.79 16.30 0.94
N LEU A 348 2.79 16.66 1.74
CA LEU A 348 3.14 18.04 2.06
C LEU A 348 4.65 18.25 1.86
N ILE A 349 5.03 19.48 1.53
CA ILE A 349 6.45 19.86 1.53
C ILE A 349 6.86 20.16 2.97
N SER A 350 7.75 19.35 3.50
CA SER A 350 8.35 19.56 4.83
C SER A 350 9.66 20.34 4.72
N GLN A 351 9.79 21.42 5.44
CA GLN A 351 10.99 22.26 5.45
C GLN A 351 11.43 22.71 6.86
N SER A 352 10.57 22.65 7.88
CA SER A 352 10.85 23.20 9.20
C SER A 352 10.50 22.26 10.35
N GLN A 353 11.10 22.52 11.51
CA GLN A 353 10.94 21.77 12.75
C GLN A 353 9.55 21.89 13.42
N GLU A 354 8.74 22.85 13.01
CA GLU A 354 7.48 23.20 13.69
C GLU A 354 6.34 22.17 13.49
N ILE A 355 6.44 21.32 12.46
CA ILE A 355 5.38 20.36 12.12
C ILE A 355 5.40 19.13 13.03
N ASP A 356 6.53 18.80 13.67
CA ASP A 356 6.79 17.48 14.28
C ASP A 356 6.03 17.17 15.57
N ASN A 357 5.71 18.16 16.36
CA ASN A 357 5.13 17.90 17.69
C ASN A 357 3.65 17.51 17.62
N LYS A 358 3.06 17.52 16.43
CA LYS A 358 1.63 17.23 16.22
C LYS A 358 1.37 15.80 15.73
N TYR A 359 2.34 15.17 15.11
CA TYR A 359 2.14 13.89 14.43
C TYR A 359 2.94 12.76 15.08
N ILE A 360 2.33 11.57 15.21
CA ILE A 360 2.99 10.39 15.78
C ILE A 360 4.01 9.81 14.79
N PHE A 361 3.62 9.78 13.51
CA PHE A 361 4.47 9.28 12.44
C PHE A 361 4.64 10.33 11.35
N ALA A 362 5.83 10.39 10.79
CA ALA A 362 6.13 11.13 9.59
C ALA A 362 7.15 10.35 8.75
N ASN A 363 6.98 10.32 7.44
CA ASN A 363 7.93 9.71 6.54
C ASN A 363 8.05 10.47 5.21
N SER A 364 9.19 10.31 4.55
CA SER A 364 9.46 10.83 3.21
C SER A 364 9.81 9.66 2.29
N PRO A 365 8.83 9.07 1.58
CA PRO A 365 9.05 7.88 0.77
C PRO A 365 10.08 8.13 -0.33
N TRP A 366 11.04 7.21 -0.47
CA TRP A 366 12.07 7.22 -1.52
C TRP A 366 12.39 5.83 -2.06
N THR A 367 11.86 4.80 -1.41
CA THR A 367 12.23 3.40 -1.64
C THR A 367 11.62 2.80 -2.91
N LEU A 368 10.64 3.47 -3.52
CA LEU A 368 9.94 3.02 -4.72
C LEU A 368 9.88 4.10 -5.82
N PRO A 369 11.01 4.58 -6.34
CA PRO A 369 11.09 5.75 -7.22
C PRO A 369 10.40 5.58 -8.57
N SER A 370 10.09 4.36 -8.99
CA SER A 370 9.32 4.07 -10.22
C SER A 370 7.82 3.96 -10.00
N LYS A 371 7.37 4.01 -8.74
CA LYS A 371 5.96 3.91 -8.40
C LYS A 371 5.24 5.25 -8.55
N ASP A 372 5.80 6.30 -7.98
CA ASP A 372 5.20 7.63 -7.98
C ASP A 372 6.24 8.75 -7.91
N PHE A 373 5.77 9.95 -8.22
CA PHE A 373 6.57 11.16 -8.25
C PHE A 373 7.20 11.50 -6.90
N ILE A 374 6.53 11.22 -5.77
CA ILE A 374 7.04 11.56 -4.43
C ILE A 374 8.28 10.74 -4.09
N ASN A 375 8.18 9.42 -4.30
CA ASN A 375 9.32 8.52 -4.11
C ASN A 375 10.51 8.94 -4.99
N PHE A 376 10.23 9.28 -6.24
CA PHE A 376 11.26 9.78 -7.14
C PHE A 376 11.89 11.09 -6.67
N ALA A 377 11.06 12.08 -6.29
CA ALA A 377 11.53 13.40 -5.85
C ALA A 377 12.45 13.29 -4.62
N ASN A 378 12.05 12.49 -3.64
CA ASN A 378 12.86 12.26 -2.43
C ASN A 378 14.15 11.48 -2.75
N GLN A 379 14.10 10.47 -3.64
CA GLN A 379 15.33 9.80 -4.10
C GLN A 379 16.27 10.78 -4.83
N TYR A 380 15.71 11.70 -5.61
CA TYR A 380 16.51 12.72 -6.29
C TYR A 380 17.27 13.63 -5.31
N ASN A 381 16.66 13.97 -4.17
CA ASN A 381 17.35 14.69 -3.12
C ASN A 381 18.54 13.90 -2.55
N ILE A 382 18.36 12.62 -2.27
CA ILE A 382 19.46 11.75 -1.82
C ILE A 382 20.59 11.74 -2.87
N TYR A 383 20.24 11.61 -4.14
CA TYR A 383 21.20 11.66 -5.24
C TYR A 383 21.94 13.01 -5.30
N LEU A 384 21.24 14.14 -5.15
CA LEU A 384 21.85 15.46 -5.12
C LEU A 384 22.87 15.60 -3.99
N MET A 385 22.64 15.00 -2.84
CA MET A 385 23.58 14.97 -1.74
C MET A 385 24.88 14.27 -2.17
N PHE A 386 24.80 13.09 -2.79
CA PHE A 386 25.97 12.39 -3.32
C PHE A 386 26.70 13.20 -4.41
N LYS A 387 25.96 13.81 -5.33
CA LYS A 387 26.52 14.60 -6.41
C LYS A 387 27.31 15.81 -5.92
N ASN A 388 26.84 16.45 -4.87
CA ASN A 388 27.49 17.63 -4.30
C ASN A 388 28.57 17.28 -3.27
N SER A 389 28.51 16.11 -2.62
CA SER A 389 29.50 15.64 -1.64
C SER A 389 30.92 15.47 -2.23
N LYS A 390 31.03 15.16 -3.53
CA LYS A 390 32.31 15.05 -4.23
C LYS A 390 33.22 16.29 -4.12
N ARG A 391 32.67 17.47 -3.91
CA ARG A 391 33.43 18.69 -3.68
C ARG A 391 34.15 18.68 -2.33
N TYR A 392 33.70 17.87 -1.40
CA TYR A 392 34.21 17.77 -0.04
C TYR A 392 34.88 16.40 0.13
N LYS A 393 36.06 16.23 -0.39
CA LYS A 393 36.94 15.05 -0.56
C LYS A 393 36.82 13.84 0.38
N HIS A 394 35.90 13.82 1.34
CA HIS A 394 35.85 12.83 2.43
C HIS A 394 34.47 12.19 2.70
N ILE A 395 33.45 12.43 1.86
CA ILE A 395 32.10 11.94 2.17
C ILE A 395 31.55 11.11 1.00
N ASN A 396 32.09 9.90 0.82
CA ASN A 396 31.46 8.88 -0.02
C ASN A 396 30.31 8.16 0.70
N ILE A 397 30.18 8.39 2.01
CA ILE A 397 29.23 7.72 2.90
C ILE A 397 28.50 8.79 3.69
N LEU A 398 27.19 8.87 3.49
CA LEU A 398 26.34 9.76 4.27
C LEU A 398 25.98 9.03 5.57
N LYS A 399 26.73 9.26 6.65
CA LYS A 399 26.53 8.66 7.97
C LYS A 399 25.72 9.58 8.87
N LYS A 400 25.09 9.00 9.88
CA LYS A 400 24.32 9.71 10.91
C LYS A 400 25.12 10.91 11.51
N ASP A 401 26.36 10.73 11.89
CA ASP A 401 27.17 11.78 12.54
C ASP A 401 27.84 12.78 11.57
N SER A 402 27.91 12.45 10.28
CA SER A 402 28.53 13.36 9.29
C SER A 402 27.59 14.44 8.77
N TRP A 403 26.34 14.32 9.06
CA TRP A 403 25.29 15.14 8.49
C TRP A 403 25.15 16.50 9.17
N GLU A 404 25.54 16.68 10.40
CA GLU A 404 25.59 17.99 11.04
C GLU A 404 26.46 19.02 10.29
N LYS A 405 27.34 18.52 9.43
CA LYS A 405 28.23 19.35 8.58
C LYS A 405 27.58 19.73 7.24
N PHE A 406 26.50 19.09 6.87
CA PHE A 406 25.76 19.41 5.64
C PHE A 406 24.65 20.41 5.94
N ASN A 407 24.49 21.41 5.09
CA ASN A 407 23.31 22.28 5.07
C ASN A 407 22.94 22.61 3.61
N SER A 408 21.77 23.18 3.39
CA SER A 408 21.27 23.52 2.05
C SER A 408 22.21 24.44 1.24
N LYS A 409 23.15 25.14 1.90
CA LYS A 409 24.20 25.97 1.26
C LYS A 409 25.20 25.12 0.47
N LEU A 410 25.24 23.81 0.67
CA LEU A 410 26.15 22.91 -0.04
C LEU A 410 25.65 22.52 -1.44
N LEU A 411 24.37 22.69 -1.71
CA LEU A 411 23.85 22.49 -3.06
C LEU A 411 24.34 23.63 -3.97
N ASN A 412 24.88 23.27 -5.12
CA ASN A 412 25.26 24.29 -6.13
C ASN A 412 24.00 24.96 -6.72
N ALA A 413 24.17 26.12 -7.36
CA ALA A 413 23.06 26.90 -7.90
C ALA A 413 22.17 26.11 -8.91
N SER A 414 22.77 25.22 -9.71
CA SER A 414 22.04 24.38 -10.67
C SER A 414 21.21 23.32 -9.95
N SER A 415 21.77 22.66 -8.93
CA SER A 415 21.06 21.67 -8.11
C SER A 415 19.91 22.32 -7.33
N LEU A 416 20.11 23.51 -6.77
CA LEU A 416 19.06 24.27 -6.10
C LEU A 416 17.92 24.66 -7.05
N LYS A 417 18.26 25.07 -8.27
CA LYS A 417 17.25 25.40 -9.29
C LYS A 417 16.37 24.20 -9.62
N ILE A 418 16.96 23.04 -9.85
CA ILE A 418 16.24 21.79 -10.15
C ILE A 418 15.42 21.36 -8.93
N SER A 419 16.00 21.39 -7.72
CA SER A 419 15.31 21.08 -6.48
C SER A 419 14.05 21.96 -6.31
N ASN A 420 14.16 23.27 -6.52
CA ASN A 420 13.01 24.17 -6.41
C ASN A 420 11.92 23.89 -7.47
N LEU A 421 12.26 23.37 -8.64
CA LEU A 421 11.29 22.98 -9.66
C LEU A 421 10.56 21.68 -9.29
N ILE A 422 11.27 20.72 -8.68
CA ILE A 422 10.70 19.43 -8.25
C ILE A 422 9.82 19.63 -7.01
N PHE A 423 10.28 20.41 -6.04
CA PHE A 423 9.55 20.67 -4.78
C PHE A 423 8.67 21.93 -4.89
N ASP A 424 7.80 21.94 -5.92
CA ASP A 424 6.81 22.99 -6.15
C ASP A 424 5.46 22.57 -5.52
N THR A 425 4.87 23.46 -4.72
CA THR A 425 3.58 23.22 -4.04
C THR A 425 2.47 22.92 -5.03
N SER A 426 2.47 23.54 -6.21
CA SER A 426 1.45 23.31 -7.23
C SER A 426 1.47 21.89 -7.80
N ILE A 427 2.65 21.26 -7.89
CA ILE A 427 2.78 19.87 -8.31
C ILE A 427 2.23 18.95 -7.23
N ILE A 428 2.51 19.24 -5.97
CA ILE A 428 2.06 18.43 -4.84
C ILE A 428 0.54 18.48 -4.68
N GLU A 429 -0.09 19.64 -4.85
CA GLU A 429 -1.54 19.78 -4.84
C GLU A 429 -2.20 18.96 -5.96
N LYS A 430 -1.63 18.98 -7.16
CA LYS A 430 -2.10 18.17 -8.29
C LYS A 430 -1.88 16.68 -8.03
N TYR A 431 -0.74 16.28 -7.46
CA TYR A 431 -0.49 14.91 -7.03
C TYR A 431 -1.57 14.44 -6.04
N ASN A 432 -1.84 15.22 -4.98
CA ASN A 432 -2.87 14.88 -3.98
C ASN A 432 -4.25 14.72 -4.62
N THR A 433 -4.61 15.60 -5.56
CA THR A 433 -5.86 15.50 -6.31
C THR A 433 -5.91 14.26 -7.19
N PHE A 434 -4.81 13.94 -7.86
CA PHE A 434 -4.68 12.74 -8.70
C PHE A 434 -4.75 11.46 -7.87
N LYS A 435 -4.12 11.43 -6.69
CA LYS A 435 -4.12 10.28 -5.78
C LYS A 435 -5.53 9.90 -5.33
N VAL A 436 -6.38 10.88 -5.06
CA VAL A 436 -7.80 10.61 -4.75
C VAL A 436 -8.51 9.94 -5.92
N LYS A 437 -8.27 10.40 -7.16
CA LYS A 437 -8.85 9.80 -8.37
C LYS A 437 -8.33 8.38 -8.61
N SER A 438 -7.02 8.18 -8.44
CA SER A 438 -6.38 6.87 -8.60
C SER A 438 -6.93 5.86 -7.58
N ASN A 439 -7.07 6.23 -6.32
CA ASN A 439 -7.67 5.39 -5.30
C ASN A 439 -9.13 5.04 -5.62
N THR A 440 -9.91 6.00 -6.10
CA THR A 440 -11.29 5.78 -6.54
C THR A 440 -11.35 4.84 -7.74
N TYR A 441 -10.45 5.00 -8.71
CA TYR A 441 -10.31 4.10 -9.84
C TYR A 441 -10.05 2.66 -9.40
N ILE A 442 -9.06 2.45 -8.52
CA ILE A 442 -8.70 1.12 -7.99
C ILE A 442 -9.92 0.49 -7.28
N SER A 443 -10.60 1.24 -6.42
CA SER A 443 -11.82 0.78 -5.74
C SER A 443 -12.91 0.38 -6.74
N ASN A 444 -13.14 1.17 -7.78
CA ASN A 444 -14.14 0.90 -8.81
C ASN A 444 -13.80 -0.34 -9.64
N ILE A 445 -12.53 -0.57 -9.97
CA ILE A 445 -12.08 -1.79 -10.67
C ILE A 445 -12.33 -3.03 -9.80
N ILE A 446 -12.00 -2.96 -8.51
CA ILE A 446 -12.26 -4.04 -7.56
C ILE A 446 -13.76 -4.33 -7.51
N SER A 447 -14.58 -3.29 -7.36
CA SER A 447 -16.04 -3.41 -7.31
C SER A 447 -16.60 -4.03 -8.60
N LEU A 448 -16.11 -3.60 -9.76
CA LEU A 448 -16.56 -4.14 -11.06
C LEU A 448 -16.26 -5.63 -11.17
N LYS A 449 -15.08 -6.07 -10.72
CA LYS A 449 -14.74 -7.50 -10.74
C LYS A 449 -15.57 -8.33 -9.79
N LYS A 450 -15.77 -7.84 -8.57
CA LYS A 450 -16.67 -8.48 -7.61
C LYS A 450 -18.06 -8.68 -8.21
N ILE A 451 -18.56 -7.67 -8.91
CA ILE A 451 -19.87 -7.70 -9.58
C ILE A 451 -19.91 -8.67 -10.76
N ARG A 452 -18.84 -8.75 -11.56
CA ARG A 452 -18.74 -9.75 -12.62
C ARG A 452 -18.76 -11.19 -12.08
N GLU A 453 -18.15 -11.44 -10.92
CA GLU A 453 -18.27 -12.75 -10.27
C GLU A 453 -19.67 -12.97 -9.70
N ALA A 454 -20.32 -11.96 -9.12
CA ALA A 454 -21.70 -12.07 -8.64
C ALA A 454 -22.72 -12.33 -9.77
N GLU A 455 -22.50 -11.78 -10.97
CA GLU A 455 -23.36 -12.01 -12.14
C GLU A 455 -23.49 -13.49 -12.49
N LYS A 456 -22.41 -14.26 -12.30
CA LYS A 456 -22.37 -15.71 -12.55
C LYS A 456 -23.17 -16.52 -11.51
N LEU A 457 -23.45 -15.90 -10.37
CA LEU A 457 -24.07 -16.52 -9.20
C LEU A 457 -25.53 -16.06 -9.00
N VAL A 458 -26.11 -15.37 -9.99
CA VAL A 458 -27.52 -14.96 -9.95
C VAL A 458 -28.42 -16.20 -9.84
N GLY A 459 -29.32 -16.18 -8.87
CA GLY A 459 -30.21 -17.29 -8.54
C GLY A 459 -29.68 -18.25 -7.48
N GLU A 460 -28.42 -18.16 -7.09
CA GLU A 460 -27.84 -18.99 -6.03
C GLU A 460 -28.10 -18.41 -4.61
N GLU A 461 -28.12 -19.31 -3.63
CA GLU A 461 -28.40 -19.03 -2.23
C GLU A 461 -27.12 -19.03 -1.40
N PHE A 462 -27.03 -18.07 -0.49
CA PHE A 462 -25.85 -17.87 0.37
C PHE A 462 -26.25 -17.51 1.80
N LYS A 463 -25.35 -17.79 2.75
CA LYS A 463 -25.34 -17.15 4.05
C LYS A 463 -24.68 -15.79 3.91
N GLY A 464 -25.40 -14.71 4.19
CA GLY A 464 -24.91 -13.34 4.16
C GLY A 464 -24.78 -12.76 5.56
N LEU A 465 -23.81 -11.86 5.73
CA LEU A 465 -23.58 -11.09 6.94
C LEU A 465 -24.13 -9.68 6.79
N ILE A 466 -25.02 -9.25 7.69
CA ILE A 466 -25.52 -7.87 7.71
C ILE A 466 -24.38 -6.96 8.19
N ILE A 467 -23.95 -6.07 7.30
CA ILE A 467 -22.85 -5.11 7.58
C ILE A 467 -23.34 -3.70 7.90
N THR A 468 -24.51 -3.33 7.35
CA THR A 468 -25.14 -2.02 7.59
C THR A 468 -26.65 -2.15 7.49
N VAL A 469 -27.37 -1.45 8.36
CA VAL A 469 -28.82 -1.36 8.35
C VAL A 469 -29.23 0.08 8.07
N GLN A 470 -30.14 0.27 7.11
CA GLN A 470 -30.68 1.57 6.71
C GLN A 470 -32.22 1.52 6.68
N SER A 471 -32.85 2.68 6.63
CA SER A 471 -34.33 2.76 6.58
C SER A 471 -34.95 2.09 5.34
N TYR A 472 -34.17 1.97 4.27
CA TYR A 472 -34.62 1.37 3.00
C TYR A 472 -34.16 -0.07 2.80
N GLY A 473 -33.36 -0.65 3.72
CA GLY A 473 -32.94 -2.04 3.64
C GLY A 473 -31.68 -2.40 4.38
N LEU A 474 -31.20 -3.61 4.09
CA LEU A 474 -30.04 -4.24 4.71
C LEU A 474 -28.93 -4.34 3.66
N PHE A 475 -27.74 -3.84 3.98
CA PHE A 475 -26.54 -4.16 3.23
C PHE A 475 -25.95 -5.45 3.77
N VAL A 476 -25.86 -6.43 2.90
CA VAL A 476 -25.45 -7.79 3.25
C VAL A 476 -24.25 -8.18 2.44
N GLU A 477 -23.25 -8.68 3.12
CA GLU A 477 -22.04 -9.17 2.50
C GLU A 477 -22.04 -10.69 2.45
N LEU A 478 -21.59 -11.24 1.31
CA LEU A 478 -21.33 -12.66 1.14
C LEU A 478 -19.90 -12.97 1.63
N PRO A 479 -19.74 -13.60 2.81
CA PRO A 479 -18.41 -13.73 3.44
C PRO A 479 -17.36 -14.47 2.62
N LYS A 480 -17.77 -15.39 1.74
CA LYS A 480 -16.83 -16.15 0.89
C LYS A 480 -16.31 -15.37 -0.31
N LEU A 481 -17.07 -14.39 -0.78
CA LEU A 481 -16.81 -13.65 -2.01
C LEU A 481 -16.47 -12.18 -1.75
N PHE A 482 -16.71 -11.70 -0.52
CA PHE A 482 -16.55 -10.30 -0.13
C PHE A 482 -17.33 -9.33 -1.04
N ILE A 483 -18.49 -9.78 -1.49
CA ILE A 483 -19.41 -9.05 -2.35
C ILE A 483 -20.55 -8.54 -1.49
N GLU A 484 -20.94 -7.30 -1.69
CA GLU A 484 -22.03 -6.65 -0.97
C GLU A 484 -23.22 -6.46 -1.88
N GLY A 485 -24.41 -6.69 -1.31
CA GLY A 485 -25.67 -6.42 -1.99
C GLY A 485 -26.70 -5.81 -1.04
N LEU A 486 -27.78 -5.32 -1.61
CA LEU A 486 -28.89 -4.70 -0.89
C LEU A 486 -30.08 -5.66 -0.86
N VAL A 487 -30.55 -6.00 0.34
CA VAL A 487 -31.91 -6.52 0.57
C VAL A 487 -32.79 -5.31 0.84
N HIS A 488 -33.57 -4.89 -0.16
CA HIS A 488 -34.46 -3.74 -0.03
C HIS A 488 -35.64 -4.06 0.90
N VAL A 489 -36.05 -3.10 1.75
CA VAL A 489 -37.15 -3.33 2.72
C VAL A 489 -38.46 -3.77 2.06
N SER A 490 -38.70 -3.37 0.82
CA SER A 490 -39.90 -3.80 0.05
C SER A 490 -39.92 -5.28 -0.34
N THR A 491 -38.77 -5.98 -0.26
CA THR A 491 -38.67 -7.43 -0.51
C THR A 491 -38.94 -8.26 0.74
N LEU A 492 -39.03 -7.62 1.90
CA LEU A 492 -39.40 -8.25 3.17
C LEU A 492 -40.92 -8.36 3.27
N ASN A 493 -41.48 -9.44 2.70
CA ASN A 493 -42.92 -9.59 2.51
C ASN A 493 -43.67 -10.13 3.74
N ASP A 494 -42.96 -10.50 4.81
CA ASP A 494 -43.49 -11.11 6.02
C ASP A 494 -44.09 -10.11 7.01
N ASP A 495 -43.60 -8.87 7.02
CA ASP A 495 -44.07 -7.82 7.93
C ASP A 495 -43.75 -6.42 7.41
N TRP A 496 -44.24 -5.41 8.09
CA TRP A 496 -43.84 -4.01 7.91
C TRP A 496 -42.69 -3.70 8.87
N TYR A 497 -41.52 -3.38 8.32
CA TYR A 497 -40.30 -3.12 9.11
C TYR A 497 -40.10 -1.63 9.38
N GLU A 498 -39.77 -1.31 10.64
CA GLU A 498 -39.48 0.03 11.12
C GLU A 498 -37.99 0.14 11.44
N TYR A 499 -37.34 1.19 10.92
CA TYR A 499 -35.94 1.46 11.20
C TYR A 499 -35.78 2.22 12.52
N ARG A 500 -34.95 1.70 13.42
CA ARG A 500 -34.56 2.34 14.67
C ARG A 500 -33.12 2.85 14.60
N SER A 501 -32.98 4.11 14.28
CA SER A 501 -31.68 4.75 14.02
C SER A 501 -30.71 4.68 15.21
N ARG A 502 -31.21 4.82 16.45
CA ARG A 502 -30.37 4.75 17.66
C ARG A 502 -29.78 3.35 17.91
N GLN A 503 -30.47 2.30 17.48
CA GLN A 503 -30.10 0.89 17.67
C GLN A 503 -29.54 0.27 16.40
N ASN A 504 -29.57 1.01 15.28
CA ASN A 504 -29.14 0.58 13.96
C ASN A 504 -29.72 -0.79 13.55
N LEU A 505 -31.05 -0.93 13.69
CA LEU A 505 -31.78 -2.17 13.39
C LEU A 505 -33.10 -1.91 12.67
N LEU A 506 -33.57 -2.92 11.93
CA LEU A 506 -34.94 -3.02 11.43
C LEU A 506 -35.73 -3.96 12.34
N ILE A 507 -36.95 -3.57 12.71
CA ILE A 507 -37.86 -4.37 13.52
C ILE A 507 -39.23 -4.50 12.87
N GLY A 508 -39.74 -5.73 12.73
CA GLY A 508 -41.08 -6.00 12.26
C GLY A 508 -42.14 -5.54 13.27
N ARG A 509 -43.16 -4.86 12.77
CA ARG A 509 -44.25 -4.32 13.64
C ARG A 509 -45.04 -5.42 14.32
N LYS A 510 -45.39 -6.48 13.60
CA LYS A 510 -46.19 -7.60 14.11
C LYS A 510 -45.31 -8.76 14.57
N SER A 511 -44.40 -9.21 13.73
CA SER A 511 -43.56 -10.37 13.96
C SER A 511 -42.52 -10.15 15.07
N LYS A 512 -42.15 -8.89 15.33
CA LYS A 512 -41.04 -8.50 16.21
C LYS A 512 -39.68 -9.06 15.75
N ASN A 513 -39.60 -9.61 14.55
CA ASN A 513 -38.33 -10.03 13.96
C ASN A 513 -37.41 -8.83 13.87
N THR A 514 -36.16 -9.02 14.21
CA THR A 514 -35.14 -7.95 14.20
C THR A 514 -33.99 -8.33 13.28
N PHE A 515 -33.50 -7.35 12.50
CA PHE A 515 -32.26 -7.46 11.72
C PHE A 515 -31.28 -6.44 12.23
N ARG A 516 -30.11 -6.91 12.67
CA ARG A 516 -29.03 -6.10 13.26
C ARG A 516 -27.73 -6.27 12.47
N VAL A 517 -26.85 -5.30 12.61
CA VAL A 517 -25.46 -5.43 12.13
C VAL A 517 -24.80 -6.61 12.85
N GLY A 518 -24.17 -7.50 12.09
CA GLY A 518 -23.57 -8.74 12.61
C GLY A 518 -24.41 -9.99 12.50
N ASP A 519 -25.72 -9.86 12.21
CA ASP A 519 -26.59 -11.03 12.02
C ASP A 519 -26.27 -11.76 10.71
N LEU A 520 -26.36 -13.10 10.76
CA LEU A 520 -26.26 -13.96 9.58
C LEU A 520 -27.64 -14.29 9.07
N ILE A 521 -27.91 -14.03 7.80
CA ILE A 521 -29.17 -14.28 7.13
C ILE A 521 -28.98 -15.12 5.86
N ASN A 522 -30.01 -15.87 5.47
CA ASN A 522 -30.01 -16.58 4.20
C ASN A 522 -30.53 -15.65 3.10
N ILE A 523 -29.80 -15.52 2.03
CA ILE A 523 -30.09 -14.62 0.93
C ILE A 523 -29.92 -15.32 -0.41
N LYS A 524 -30.59 -14.77 -1.43
CA LYS A 524 -30.45 -15.16 -2.83
C LYS A 524 -30.06 -13.94 -3.66
N ILE A 525 -29.16 -14.11 -4.63
CA ILE A 525 -28.82 -13.05 -5.57
C ILE A 525 -29.93 -12.96 -6.62
N LEU A 526 -30.65 -11.83 -6.65
CA LEU A 526 -31.74 -11.60 -7.60
C LEU A 526 -31.24 -11.03 -8.92
N LYS A 527 -30.47 -9.96 -8.82
CA LYS A 527 -30.04 -9.16 -9.98
C LYS A 527 -28.73 -8.47 -9.70
N VAL A 528 -27.96 -8.26 -10.76
CA VAL A 528 -26.69 -7.53 -10.75
C VAL A 528 -26.76 -6.37 -11.74
N ASP A 529 -26.44 -5.17 -11.29
CA ASP A 529 -26.32 -3.96 -12.12
C ASP A 529 -24.85 -3.55 -12.20
N ILE A 530 -24.21 -3.87 -13.32
CA ILE A 530 -22.79 -3.63 -13.57
C ILE A 530 -22.47 -2.13 -13.60
N LEU A 531 -23.34 -1.31 -14.19
CA LEU A 531 -23.11 0.14 -14.35
C LEU A 531 -23.13 0.89 -13.02
N LYS A 532 -23.98 0.44 -12.10
CA LYS A 532 -24.14 1.03 -10.78
C LYS A 532 -23.28 0.37 -9.72
N TYR A 533 -22.60 -0.74 -10.03
CA TYR A 533 -21.91 -1.61 -9.07
C TYR A 533 -22.85 -2.08 -7.94
N GLN A 534 -24.10 -2.47 -8.28
CA GLN A 534 -25.12 -2.86 -7.32
C GLN A 534 -25.56 -4.31 -7.52
N ILE A 535 -25.86 -4.95 -6.40
CA ILE A 535 -26.39 -6.31 -6.35
C ILE A 535 -27.67 -6.26 -5.52
N ASP A 536 -28.77 -6.71 -6.12
CA ASP A 536 -30.03 -6.84 -5.43
C ASP A 536 -30.15 -8.27 -4.88
N LEU A 537 -30.44 -8.34 -3.59
CA LEU A 537 -30.57 -9.57 -2.82
C LEU A 537 -32.01 -9.76 -2.33
N GLU A 538 -32.43 -11.00 -2.16
CA GLU A 538 -33.69 -11.38 -1.53
C GLU A 538 -33.43 -12.18 -0.26
N LEU A 539 -34.17 -11.90 0.80
CA LEU A 539 -34.16 -12.70 2.02
C LEU A 539 -34.91 -14.02 1.79
N ILE A 540 -34.28 -15.13 2.09
CA ILE A 540 -34.92 -16.44 2.06
C ILE A 540 -35.43 -16.74 3.46
N ASN A 541 -36.73 -16.68 3.65
CA ASN A 541 -37.34 -17.18 4.86
C ASN A 541 -37.29 -18.72 4.82
N LYS A 542 -36.62 -19.38 5.78
CA LYS A 542 -36.86 -20.80 5.97
C LYS A 542 -38.35 -20.97 6.27
N SER A 543 -39.08 -21.56 5.33
CA SER A 543 -40.39 -22.13 5.66
C SER A 543 -40.20 -23.00 6.91
N GLN A 544 -41.01 -22.77 7.93
CA GLN A 544 -41.16 -23.66 9.09
C GLN A 544 -41.69 -25.01 8.63
N ASN A 545 -40.87 -25.81 8.01
CA ASN A 545 -41.11 -27.22 7.75
C ASN A 545 -39.72 -27.87 7.58
N ASP A 546 -39.17 -28.29 8.71
CA ASP A 546 -38.53 -29.58 8.96
C ASP A 546 -38.18 -29.68 10.46
#